data_17de840844560939976bfdd491790952
#
_entry.id   17de840844560939976bfdd491790952
#
_cell.length_a   1.000
_cell.length_b   1.000
_cell.length_c   1.000
_cell.angle_alpha   90.00
_cell.angle_beta   90.00
_cell.angle_gamma   90.00
#
_symmetry.space_group_name_H-M   'P 1'
#
loop_
_entity.id
_entity.type
_entity.pdbx_description
1 polymer ?
#
loop_
_entity_poly.entity_id
_entity_poly.type
_entity_poly.pdbx_seq_one_letter_code
_entity_poly.pdbx_strand_id
1 'polypeptide(L)'
;RVDKLVSHLQLPVQSGSDRVLAAMKRGYTVLEYKAIVRRLRERRPDLSLTSDFIVGFPGETDADHAATLKLIGDIDFDGAFSFAYSARPGTPAAELPDAVPAAVSQARLEAVQAQLDGQYRAYSAAMVGTRQRVLVTGRAAKDAAELSARTANNRVVNFAGDHALVGRYVDVAIT
;
A
#
# COMPACT_ATOMS: atom_id res chain seq x y z
N ARG A 1 2.78 16.63 19.15
CA ARG A 1 3.54 16.23 17.95
C ARG A 1 4.61 15.23 18.39
N VAL A 2 4.76 14.12 17.65
CA VAL A 2 5.78 13.10 17.92
C VAL A 2 6.87 13.29 16.88
N ASP A 3 7.99 13.83 17.27
CA ASP A 3 9.08 14.21 16.35
C ASP A 3 9.82 13.02 15.71
N LYS A 4 9.65 11.83 16.30
CA LYS A 4 10.26 10.58 15.83
C LYS A 4 9.35 9.74 14.92
N LEU A 5 8.12 10.19 14.64
CA LEU A 5 7.19 9.46 13.77
C LEU A 5 7.55 9.72 12.31
N VAL A 6 7.86 8.65 11.58
CA VAL A 6 8.14 8.71 10.12
C VAL A 6 6.90 9.12 9.33
N SER A 7 7.10 9.66 8.11
CA SER A 7 6.02 10.07 7.22
C SER A 7 5.46 8.90 6.41
N HIS A 8 5.22 7.77 7.08
CA HIS A 8 4.65 6.56 6.47
C HIS A 8 3.65 5.91 7.43
N LEU A 9 2.48 5.56 6.91
CA LEU A 9 1.44 4.85 7.65
C LEU A 9 0.82 3.76 6.78
N GLN A 10 0.83 2.52 7.26
CA GLN A 10 0.02 1.45 6.69
C GLN A 10 -1.36 1.45 7.37
N LEU A 11 -2.40 1.61 6.56
CA LEU A 11 -3.79 1.66 7.00
C LEU A 11 -4.64 0.74 6.11
N PRO A 12 -4.72 -0.57 6.41
CA PRO A 12 -5.42 -1.55 5.59
C PRO A 12 -6.92 -1.28 5.52
N VAL A 13 -7.48 -1.08 4.33
CA VAL A 13 -8.92 -0.90 4.12
C VAL A 13 -9.63 -2.17 3.68
N GLN A 14 -8.95 -3.02 2.94
CA GLN A 14 -9.37 -4.31 2.40
C GLN A 14 -10.31 -4.25 1.19
N SER A 15 -11.31 -3.37 1.14
CA SER A 15 -12.25 -3.21 0.03
C SER A 15 -12.79 -1.78 -0.04
N GLY A 16 -13.20 -1.36 -1.21
CA GLY A 16 -13.92 -0.11 -1.44
C GLY A 16 -15.44 -0.24 -1.37
N SER A 17 -15.98 -1.41 -1.02
CA SER A 17 -17.40 -1.66 -0.89
C SER A 17 -17.79 -1.85 0.57
N ASP A 18 -18.74 -1.04 1.07
CA ASP A 18 -19.27 -1.16 2.44
C ASP A 18 -19.93 -2.53 2.66
N ARG A 19 -20.57 -3.10 1.63
CA ARG A 19 -21.17 -4.43 1.71
C ARG A 19 -20.10 -5.51 1.91
N VAL A 20 -19.01 -5.45 1.18
CA VAL A 20 -17.89 -6.39 1.34
C VAL A 20 -17.18 -6.18 2.66
N LEU A 21 -16.96 -4.93 3.10
CA LEU A 21 -16.39 -4.62 4.41
C LEU A 21 -17.24 -5.19 5.55
N ALA A 22 -18.54 -5.04 5.47
CA ALA A 22 -19.46 -5.62 6.47
C ALA A 22 -19.39 -7.16 6.49
N ALA A 23 -19.33 -7.81 5.31
CA ALA A 23 -19.16 -9.25 5.19
C ALA A 23 -17.81 -9.74 5.74
N MET A 24 -16.75 -8.96 5.60
CA MET A 24 -15.43 -9.18 6.21
C MET A 24 -15.40 -8.86 7.71
N LYS A 25 -16.54 -8.45 8.31
CA LYS A 25 -16.63 -8.03 9.73
C LYS A 25 -15.74 -6.82 10.05
N ARG A 26 -15.57 -5.90 9.09
CA ARG A 26 -14.92 -4.62 9.34
C ARG A 26 -15.91 -3.67 9.98
N GLY A 27 -15.51 -3.03 11.08
CA GLY A 27 -16.38 -2.14 11.88
C GLY A 27 -16.39 -0.69 11.38
N TYR A 28 -16.16 -0.45 10.10
CA TYR A 28 -16.12 0.89 9.48
C TYR A 28 -16.61 0.85 8.04
N THR A 29 -17.03 2.01 7.56
CA THR A 29 -17.44 2.26 6.18
C THR A 29 -16.31 2.92 5.37
N VAL A 30 -16.44 2.90 4.05
CA VAL A 30 -15.57 3.62 3.13
C VAL A 30 -15.55 5.13 3.42
N LEU A 31 -16.71 5.70 3.77
CA LEU A 31 -16.82 7.12 4.10
C LEU A 31 -16.01 7.47 5.36
N GLU A 32 -16.12 6.66 6.40
CA GLU A 32 -15.34 6.82 7.64
C GLU A 32 -13.84 6.67 7.38
N TYR A 33 -13.45 5.67 6.58
CA TYR A 33 -12.06 5.50 6.17
C TYR A 33 -11.52 6.76 5.44
N LYS A 34 -12.26 7.26 4.45
CA LYS A 34 -11.90 8.50 3.73
C LYS A 34 -11.80 9.70 4.66
N ALA A 35 -12.70 9.81 5.65
CA ALA A 35 -12.66 10.88 6.64
C ALA A 35 -11.39 10.81 7.50
N ILE A 36 -10.96 9.62 7.91
CA ILE A 36 -9.70 9.41 8.63
C ILE A 36 -8.51 9.84 7.77
N VAL A 37 -8.43 9.38 6.52
CA VAL A 37 -7.35 9.73 5.60
C VAL A 37 -7.27 11.25 5.39
N ARG A 38 -8.40 11.92 5.17
CA ARG A 38 -8.45 13.38 5.02
C ARG A 38 -7.88 14.08 6.25
N ARG A 39 -8.32 13.71 7.46
CA ARG A 39 -7.82 14.28 8.72
C ARG A 39 -6.32 14.03 8.94
N LEU A 40 -5.82 12.88 8.51
CA LEU A 40 -4.39 12.57 8.55
C LEU A 40 -3.61 13.50 7.60
N ARG A 41 -4.07 13.67 6.37
CA ARG A 41 -3.43 14.54 5.37
C ARG A 41 -3.49 16.04 5.73
N GLU A 42 -4.57 16.48 6.37
CA GLU A 42 -4.66 17.85 6.93
C GLU A 42 -3.58 18.11 7.99
N ARG A 43 -3.21 17.09 8.79
CA ARG A 43 -2.18 17.21 9.84
C ARG A 43 -0.76 16.91 9.33
N ARG A 44 -0.66 16.04 8.35
CA ARG A 44 0.59 15.55 7.77
C ARG A 44 0.43 15.44 6.24
N PRO A 45 0.56 16.57 5.50
CA PRO A 45 0.42 16.57 4.03
C PRO A 45 1.46 15.69 3.32
N ASP A 46 2.62 15.50 3.96
CA ASP A 46 3.73 14.66 3.50
C ASP A 46 3.57 13.16 3.81
N LEU A 47 2.42 12.77 4.41
CA LEU A 47 2.22 11.39 4.85
C LEU A 47 2.05 10.46 3.66
N SER A 48 2.99 9.54 3.50
CA SER A 48 2.86 8.38 2.62
C SER A 48 1.88 7.39 3.22
N LEU A 49 0.84 7.04 2.48
CA LEU A 49 -0.19 6.11 2.91
C LEU A 49 -0.13 4.83 2.10
N THR A 50 -0.04 3.70 2.80
CA THR A 50 -0.13 2.37 2.19
C THR A 50 -1.33 1.61 2.73
N SER A 51 -1.81 0.62 1.98
CA SER A 51 -3.00 -0.16 2.33
C SER A 51 -2.86 -1.61 1.89
N ASP A 52 -3.86 -2.42 2.23
CA ASP A 52 -4.03 -3.78 1.73
C ASP A 52 -5.42 -3.91 1.10
N PHE A 53 -5.53 -4.67 0.02
CA PHE A 53 -6.76 -4.97 -0.70
C PHE A 53 -6.95 -6.47 -0.89
N ILE A 54 -8.19 -6.92 -0.75
CA ILE A 54 -8.60 -8.30 -1.04
C ILE A 54 -9.71 -8.22 -2.10
N VAL A 55 -9.53 -8.93 -3.20
CA VAL A 55 -10.52 -9.08 -4.27
C VAL A 55 -11.03 -10.51 -4.33
N GLY A 56 -12.20 -10.72 -4.91
CA GLY A 56 -12.78 -12.05 -5.03
C GLY A 56 -13.29 -12.63 -3.71
N PHE A 57 -13.60 -11.77 -2.72
CA PHE A 57 -14.26 -12.20 -1.50
C PHE A 57 -15.63 -12.80 -1.84
N PRO A 58 -16.10 -13.87 -1.15
CA PRO A 58 -17.38 -14.51 -1.45
C PRO A 58 -18.52 -13.50 -1.56
N GLY A 59 -19.27 -13.56 -2.64
CA GLY A 59 -20.35 -12.65 -2.98
C GLY A 59 -19.91 -11.27 -3.49
N GLU A 60 -18.63 -10.99 -3.69
CA GLU A 60 -18.18 -9.73 -4.33
C GLU A 60 -18.70 -9.63 -5.75
N THR A 61 -19.40 -8.53 -6.08
CA THR A 61 -19.93 -8.22 -7.41
C THR A 61 -18.98 -7.32 -8.21
N ASP A 62 -19.26 -7.13 -9.50
CA ASP A 62 -18.49 -6.18 -10.33
C ASP A 62 -18.65 -4.73 -9.84
N ALA A 63 -19.82 -4.38 -9.29
CA ALA A 63 -20.04 -3.08 -8.68
C ALA A 63 -19.18 -2.86 -7.41
N ASP A 64 -18.97 -3.91 -6.59
CA ASP A 64 -18.10 -3.85 -5.43
C ASP A 64 -16.63 -3.70 -5.83
N HIS A 65 -16.21 -4.43 -6.86
CA HIS A 65 -14.86 -4.31 -7.41
C HIS A 65 -14.63 -2.91 -8.01
N ALA A 66 -15.59 -2.38 -8.79
CA ALA A 66 -15.52 -1.01 -9.31
C ALA A 66 -15.44 0.04 -8.18
N ALA A 67 -16.16 -0.16 -7.07
CA ALA A 67 -16.07 0.70 -5.89
C ALA A 67 -14.66 0.63 -5.25
N THR A 68 -14.01 -0.53 -5.28
CA THR A 68 -12.63 -0.69 -4.79
C THR A 68 -11.64 0.06 -5.69
N LEU A 69 -11.74 -0.05 -7.01
CA LEU A 69 -10.92 0.72 -7.95
C LEU A 69 -11.15 2.23 -7.77
N LYS A 70 -12.41 2.64 -7.59
CA LYS A 70 -12.73 4.04 -7.31
C LYS A 70 -12.09 4.53 -6.02
N LEU A 71 -12.14 3.75 -4.95
CA LEU A 71 -11.49 4.10 -3.67
C LEU A 71 -9.97 4.28 -3.86
N ILE A 72 -9.31 3.38 -4.59
CA ILE A 72 -7.88 3.47 -4.90
C ILE A 72 -7.57 4.79 -5.61
N GLY A 73 -8.37 5.17 -6.61
CA GLY A 73 -8.21 6.44 -7.31
C GLY A 73 -8.48 7.66 -6.43
N ASP A 74 -9.52 7.61 -5.58
CA ASP A 74 -9.90 8.75 -4.73
C ASP A 74 -8.89 9.01 -3.59
N ILE A 75 -8.24 7.96 -3.09
CA ILE A 75 -7.27 8.08 -2.00
C ILE A 75 -5.88 8.36 -2.53
N ASP A 76 -5.50 7.82 -3.68
CA ASP A 76 -4.15 7.94 -4.23
C ASP A 76 -3.10 7.42 -3.23
N PHE A 77 -2.98 6.10 -3.15
CA PHE A 77 -2.05 5.43 -2.25
C PHE A 77 -0.62 5.49 -2.78
N ASP A 78 0.33 5.71 -1.91
CA ASP A 78 1.76 5.65 -2.24
C ASP A 78 2.23 4.22 -2.57
N GLY A 79 1.56 3.23 -2.02
CA GLY A 79 1.73 1.81 -2.32
C GLY A 79 0.66 0.98 -1.63
N ALA A 80 0.44 -0.23 -2.11
CA ALA A 80 -0.45 -1.17 -1.44
C ALA A 80 -0.09 -2.61 -1.81
N PHE A 81 -0.50 -3.53 -0.94
CA PHE A 81 -0.53 -4.95 -1.27
C PHE A 81 -1.94 -5.35 -1.68
N SER A 82 -2.05 -6.25 -2.63
CA SER A 82 -3.35 -6.76 -3.09
C SER A 82 -3.30 -8.27 -3.24
N PHE A 83 -4.38 -8.93 -2.86
CA PHE A 83 -4.48 -10.37 -2.80
C PHE A 83 -5.83 -10.83 -3.35
N ALA A 84 -5.83 -11.96 -4.06
CA ALA A 84 -7.07 -12.70 -4.24
C ALA A 84 -7.46 -13.35 -2.91
N TYR A 85 -8.74 -13.35 -2.61
CA TYR A 85 -9.26 -14.05 -1.43
C TYR A 85 -8.87 -15.54 -1.44
N SER A 86 -8.39 -16.01 -0.33
CA SER A 86 -8.09 -17.42 -0.10
C SER A 86 -8.84 -17.88 1.14
N ALA A 87 -9.71 -18.88 0.96
CA ALA A 87 -10.46 -19.45 2.07
C ALA A 87 -9.52 -20.09 3.09
N ARG A 88 -9.69 -19.71 4.35
CA ARG A 88 -8.93 -20.30 5.47
C ARG A 88 -9.86 -21.21 6.27
N PRO A 89 -9.54 -22.52 6.42
CA PRO A 89 -10.34 -23.43 7.21
C PRO A 89 -10.66 -22.88 8.61
N GLY A 90 -11.89 -23.05 9.06
CA GLY A 90 -12.34 -22.59 10.37
C GLY A 90 -12.66 -21.09 10.46
N THR A 91 -12.64 -20.35 9.34
CA THR A 91 -13.13 -18.96 9.32
C THR A 91 -14.55 -18.89 8.79
N PRO A 92 -15.43 -18.01 9.35
CA PRO A 92 -16.79 -17.84 8.82
C PRO A 92 -16.85 -17.49 7.34
N ALA A 93 -15.83 -16.81 6.82
CA ALA A 93 -15.75 -16.44 5.41
C ALA A 93 -15.55 -17.65 4.49
N ALA A 94 -14.96 -18.75 4.97
CA ALA A 94 -14.78 -19.98 4.20
C ALA A 94 -16.10 -20.74 3.96
N GLU A 95 -17.13 -20.44 4.78
CA GLU A 95 -18.46 -21.07 4.72
C GLU A 95 -19.48 -20.21 3.96
N LEU A 96 -19.07 -19.01 3.52
CA LEU A 96 -19.96 -18.13 2.77
C LEU A 96 -20.27 -18.73 1.39
N PRO A 97 -21.53 -18.61 0.93
CA PRO A 97 -21.92 -18.96 -0.43
C PRO A 97 -21.32 -17.96 -1.43
N ASP A 98 -21.57 -18.20 -2.72
CA ASP A 98 -21.26 -17.30 -3.83
C ASP A 98 -19.76 -17.02 -3.99
N ALA A 99 -18.96 -18.09 -3.92
CA ALA A 99 -17.53 -18.01 -4.22
C ALA A 99 -17.30 -17.40 -5.61
N VAL A 100 -16.45 -16.38 -5.68
CA VAL A 100 -16.09 -15.75 -6.96
C VAL A 100 -15.19 -16.71 -7.75
N PRO A 101 -15.49 -16.95 -9.03
CA PRO A 101 -14.67 -17.82 -9.88
C PRO A 101 -13.20 -17.36 -9.93
N ALA A 102 -12.27 -18.30 -9.93
CA ALA A 102 -10.83 -17.99 -9.87
C ALA A 102 -10.37 -17.05 -11.00
N ALA A 103 -10.88 -17.25 -12.24
CA ALA A 103 -10.56 -16.40 -13.38
C ALA A 103 -11.04 -14.96 -13.18
N VAL A 104 -12.21 -14.76 -12.56
CA VAL A 104 -12.76 -13.44 -12.24
C VAL A 104 -11.93 -12.77 -11.14
N SER A 105 -11.60 -13.51 -10.07
CA SER A 105 -10.74 -13.01 -8.99
C SER A 105 -9.36 -12.60 -9.51
N GLN A 106 -8.79 -13.38 -10.43
CA GLN A 106 -7.49 -13.08 -11.03
C GLN A 106 -7.56 -11.79 -11.88
N ALA A 107 -8.58 -11.65 -12.75
CA ALA A 107 -8.76 -10.44 -13.56
C ALA A 107 -8.97 -9.19 -12.66
N ARG A 108 -9.73 -9.32 -11.58
CA ARG A 108 -9.92 -8.23 -10.61
C ARG A 108 -8.62 -7.86 -9.91
N LEU A 109 -7.81 -8.86 -9.53
CA LEU A 109 -6.51 -8.63 -8.92
C LEU A 109 -5.58 -7.86 -9.86
N GLU A 110 -5.49 -8.28 -11.12
CA GLU A 110 -4.68 -7.62 -12.14
C GLU A 110 -5.09 -6.16 -12.35
N ALA A 111 -6.40 -5.85 -12.38
CA ALA A 111 -6.88 -4.49 -12.49
C ALA A 111 -6.49 -3.62 -11.29
N VAL A 112 -6.62 -4.14 -10.06
CA VAL A 112 -6.19 -3.46 -8.83
C VAL A 112 -4.68 -3.23 -8.85
N GLN A 113 -3.89 -4.25 -9.20
CA GLN A 113 -2.43 -4.14 -9.29
C GLN A 113 -1.99 -3.11 -10.31
N ALA A 114 -2.58 -3.09 -11.49
CA ALA A 114 -2.25 -2.13 -12.54
C ALA A 114 -2.47 -0.68 -12.07
N GLN A 115 -3.57 -0.41 -11.38
CA GLN A 115 -3.86 0.92 -10.85
C GLN A 115 -2.89 1.33 -9.73
N LEU A 116 -2.61 0.43 -8.78
CA LEU A 116 -1.68 0.66 -7.68
C LEU A 116 -0.24 0.85 -8.18
N ASP A 117 0.19 0.05 -9.16
CA ASP A 117 1.50 0.19 -9.80
C ASP A 117 1.65 1.55 -10.50
N GLY A 118 0.59 2.04 -11.14
CA GLY A 118 0.56 3.37 -11.74
C GLY A 118 0.81 4.46 -10.71
N GLN A 119 0.11 4.42 -9.57
CA GLN A 119 0.29 5.36 -8.47
C GLN A 119 1.71 5.26 -7.87
N TYR A 120 2.18 4.04 -7.58
CA TYR A 120 3.52 3.82 -7.04
C TYR A 120 4.63 4.40 -7.93
N ARG A 121 4.50 4.20 -9.26
CA ARG A 121 5.46 4.76 -10.23
C ARG A 121 5.40 6.28 -10.27
N ALA A 122 4.21 6.88 -10.22
CA ALA A 122 4.05 8.33 -10.18
C ALA A 122 4.73 8.95 -8.95
N TYR A 123 4.51 8.38 -7.77
CA TYR A 123 5.18 8.80 -6.55
C TYR A 123 6.71 8.63 -6.63
N SER A 124 7.18 7.52 -7.20
CA SER A 124 8.62 7.29 -7.38
C SER A 124 9.25 8.30 -8.33
N ALA A 125 8.58 8.57 -9.46
CA ALA A 125 9.04 9.56 -10.44
C ALA A 125 9.10 10.97 -9.85
N ALA A 126 8.15 11.35 -8.99
CA ALA A 126 8.14 12.64 -8.32
C ALA A 126 9.32 12.84 -7.33
N MET A 127 9.98 11.75 -6.93
CA MET A 127 11.16 11.82 -6.06
C MET A 127 12.46 12.08 -6.83
N VAL A 128 12.50 11.83 -8.15
CA VAL A 128 13.69 12.05 -8.99
C VAL A 128 14.07 13.54 -8.97
N GLY A 129 15.35 13.82 -8.81
CA GLY A 129 15.89 15.17 -8.65
C GLY A 129 15.82 15.74 -7.23
N THR A 130 15.20 15.03 -6.28
CA THR A 130 15.12 15.46 -4.87
C THR A 130 16.27 14.90 -4.03
N ARG A 131 16.55 15.56 -2.89
CA ARG A 131 17.42 15.01 -1.85
C ARG A 131 16.56 14.35 -0.77
N GLN A 132 16.92 13.11 -0.43
CA GLN A 132 16.23 12.32 0.58
C GLN A 132 17.18 11.92 1.71
N ARG A 133 16.72 12.12 2.95
CA ARG A 133 17.39 11.54 4.12
C ARG A 133 16.97 10.09 4.28
N VAL A 134 17.92 9.17 4.21
CA VAL A 134 17.68 7.73 4.20
C VAL A 134 18.39 7.03 5.37
N LEU A 135 17.77 6.00 5.92
CA LEU A 135 18.40 5.11 6.88
C LEU A 135 19.05 3.95 6.12
N VAL A 136 20.37 3.81 6.23
CA VAL A 136 21.10 2.70 5.60
C VAL A 136 20.81 1.41 6.37
N THR A 137 20.26 0.41 5.69
CA THR A 137 19.79 -0.86 6.30
C THR A 137 20.73 -2.02 6.07
N GLY A 138 21.63 -1.95 5.10
CA GLY A 138 22.55 -3.02 4.77
C GLY A 138 23.10 -2.91 3.36
N ARG A 139 23.55 -4.04 2.81
CA ARG A 139 23.96 -4.17 1.40
C ARG A 139 22.74 -4.33 0.50
N ALA A 140 22.82 -3.84 -0.71
CA ALA A 140 21.79 -4.06 -1.72
C ALA A 140 21.75 -5.54 -2.14
N ALA A 141 20.53 -6.07 -2.36
CA ALA A 141 20.35 -7.48 -2.67
C ALA A 141 20.89 -7.88 -4.05
N LYS A 142 20.92 -6.94 -5.00
CA LYS A 142 21.32 -7.20 -6.39
C LYS A 142 22.79 -6.90 -6.66
N ASP A 143 23.39 -5.97 -5.93
CA ASP A 143 24.77 -5.58 -6.05
C ASP A 143 25.41 -5.39 -4.66
N ALA A 144 26.38 -6.24 -4.34
CA ALA A 144 27.08 -6.19 -3.07
C ALA A 144 28.00 -4.97 -2.89
N ALA A 145 28.31 -4.23 -3.97
CA ALA A 145 29.05 -2.98 -3.92
C ALA A 145 28.17 -1.78 -3.54
N GLU A 146 26.85 -1.95 -3.60
CA GLU A 146 25.89 -0.93 -3.19
C GLU A 146 25.34 -1.16 -1.78
N LEU A 147 24.93 -0.08 -1.16
CA LEU A 147 24.16 -0.08 0.07
C LEU A 147 22.67 0.05 -0.24
N SER A 148 21.85 -0.59 0.56
CA SER A 148 20.41 -0.42 0.57
C SER A 148 19.98 0.46 1.74
N ALA A 149 19.11 1.41 1.49
CA ALA A 149 18.59 2.32 2.49
C ALA A 149 17.07 2.53 2.33
N ARG A 150 16.45 3.07 3.38
CA ARG A 150 15.03 3.40 3.40
C ARG A 150 14.83 4.90 3.56
N THR A 151 13.98 5.48 2.70
CA THR A 151 13.49 6.84 2.84
C THR A 151 12.45 6.97 3.96
N ALA A 152 12.10 8.19 4.35
CA ALA A 152 11.05 8.43 5.35
C ALA A 152 9.68 7.89 4.95
N ASN A 153 9.38 7.80 3.65
CA ASN A 153 8.18 7.19 3.09
C ASN A 153 8.36 5.70 2.73
N ASN A 154 9.37 5.05 3.33
CA ASN A 154 9.63 3.60 3.25
C ASN A 154 10.04 3.06 1.86
N ARG A 155 10.48 3.91 0.92
CA ARG A 155 11.04 3.44 -0.34
C ARG A 155 12.48 2.95 -0.18
N VAL A 156 12.83 1.93 -0.95
CA VAL A 156 14.20 1.43 -1.04
C VAL A 156 14.99 2.31 -2.00
N VAL A 157 16.17 2.71 -1.57
CA VAL A 157 17.16 3.41 -2.38
C VAL A 157 18.47 2.64 -2.31
N ASN A 158 19.08 2.35 -3.45
CA ASN A 158 20.40 1.74 -3.51
C ASN A 158 21.41 2.77 -4.00
N PHE A 159 22.61 2.80 -3.42
CA PHE A 159 23.67 3.73 -3.78
C PHE A 159 25.04 3.18 -3.39
N ALA A 160 26.08 3.61 -4.09
CA ALA A 160 27.46 3.25 -3.75
C ALA A 160 27.88 3.93 -2.44
N GLY A 161 28.47 3.19 -1.51
CA GLY A 161 28.91 3.74 -0.22
C GLY A 161 29.66 2.74 0.65
N ASP A 162 30.30 3.25 1.70
CA ASP A 162 31.02 2.44 2.69
C ASP A 162 30.05 1.72 3.62
N HIS A 163 30.33 0.44 3.88
CA HIS A 163 29.55 -0.39 4.81
C HIS A 163 29.49 0.19 6.25
N ALA A 164 30.43 1.01 6.64
CA ALA A 164 30.41 1.74 7.92
C ALA A 164 29.20 2.69 8.07
N LEU A 165 28.48 2.99 6.99
CA LEU A 165 27.24 3.78 7.01
C LEU A 165 26.01 2.98 7.45
N VAL A 166 26.07 1.66 7.56
CA VAL A 166 24.93 0.84 8.00
C VAL A 166 24.49 1.27 9.41
N GLY A 167 23.18 1.46 9.57
CA GLY A 167 22.56 1.98 10.79
C GLY A 167 22.61 3.50 10.94
N ARG A 168 23.17 4.22 9.96
CA ARG A 168 23.24 5.69 9.96
C ARG A 168 22.23 6.31 9.00
N TYR A 169 21.87 7.56 9.28
CA TYR A 169 21.14 8.42 8.35
C TYR A 169 22.13 9.17 7.47
N VAL A 170 21.88 9.15 6.17
CA VAL A 170 22.64 9.89 5.17
C VAL A 170 21.69 10.61 4.22
N ASP A 171 22.15 11.69 3.59
CA ASP A 171 21.40 12.39 2.55
C ASP A 171 21.89 11.91 1.17
N VAL A 172 20.95 11.48 0.33
CA VAL A 172 21.22 11.00 -1.03
C VAL A 172 20.39 11.79 -2.05
N ALA A 173 20.94 11.99 -3.25
CA ALA A 173 20.18 12.50 -4.39
C ALA A 173 19.50 11.32 -5.09
N ILE A 174 18.22 11.46 -5.41
CA ILE A 174 17.48 10.47 -6.19
C ILE A 174 17.66 10.78 -7.67
N THR A 175 18.12 9.81 -8.45
CA THR A 175 18.41 9.93 -9.89
C THR A 175 17.56 8.98 -10.72
#